data_4a050238250f5fc9ce6c53de403df378
#
_entry.id   4a050238250f5fc9ce6c53de403df378
#
_cell.length_a   1.000
_cell.length_b   1.000
_cell.length_c   1.000
_cell.angle_alpha   90.00
_cell.angle_beta   90.00
_cell.angle_gamma   90.00
#
_symmetry.space_group_name_H-M   'P 1'
#
loop_
_entity.id
_entity.type
_entity.pdbx_description
1 polymer ?
#
loop_
_entity_poly.entity_id
_entity_poly.type
_entity_poly.pdbx_seq_one_letter_code
_entity_poly.pdbx_strand_id
1 'polypeptide(L)'
;MNNMKKKLVLFASVSIALASCQTTPKEDYSWIKKGLDVASAQLQLSAEEVSGTGMLPRSIRTGYDMDFLCRQLERDSLTFKDSLRAQPTAEQLGKRRLCNVYDWTSGFFPGSLWYAYELTGNDTLKTQAIEYTNLLNPVRYYKGTHDLGFMVNCSYGNAERLSPNDTIAAVMRETADNLCGRFNDSIGAIRSWDF
;
A
#
# COMPACT_ATOMS: atom_id res chain seq x y z
N MET A 1 -1.92 -23.42 -69.99
CA MET A 1 -0.87 -22.58 -69.37
C MET A 1 -1.37 -21.60 -68.23
N ASN A 2 -2.66 -21.38 -68.13
CA ASN A 2 -3.19 -20.34 -67.17
C ASN A 2 -3.49 -20.82 -65.76
N ASN A 3 -3.68 -22.13 -65.53
CA ASN A 3 -4.05 -22.63 -64.19
C ASN A 3 -2.86 -22.82 -63.22
N MET A 4 -1.66 -23.04 -63.78
CA MET A 4 -0.47 -23.23 -62.95
C MET A 4 0.06 -21.90 -62.38
N LYS A 5 -0.07 -20.78 -63.10
CA LYS A 5 0.30 -19.46 -62.66
C LYS A 5 -0.62 -18.93 -61.54
N LYS A 6 -1.92 -19.23 -61.58
CA LYS A 6 -2.88 -18.86 -60.54
C LYS A 6 -2.64 -19.61 -59.22
N LYS A 7 -2.24 -20.90 -59.28
CA LYS A 7 -1.90 -21.67 -58.07
C LYS A 7 -0.59 -21.19 -57.40
N LEU A 8 0.39 -20.76 -58.24
CA LEU A 8 1.66 -20.25 -57.71
C LEU A 8 1.51 -18.91 -57.01
N VAL A 9 0.64 -18.01 -57.50
CA VAL A 9 0.34 -16.72 -56.88
C VAL A 9 -0.42 -16.92 -55.56
N LEU A 10 -1.32 -17.91 -55.48
CA LEU A 10 -2.07 -18.20 -54.24
C LEU A 10 -1.16 -18.80 -53.17
N PHE A 11 -0.17 -19.64 -53.53
CA PHE A 11 0.80 -20.17 -52.57
C PHE A 11 1.76 -19.11 -52.07
N ALA A 12 2.19 -18.16 -52.92
CA ALA A 12 3.05 -17.02 -52.50
C ALA A 12 2.32 -16.08 -51.53
N SER A 13 1.01 -15.82 -51.73
CA SER A 13 0.22 -14.97 -50.85
C SER A 13 -0.04 -15.60 -49.49
N VAL A 14 -0.22 -16.93 -49.44
CA VAL A 14 -0.37 -17.67 -48.16
C VAL A 14 0.95 -17.71 -47.39
N SER A 15 2.08 -17.87 -48.07
CA SER A 15 3.41 -17.88 -47.43
C SER A 15 3.79 -16.50 -46.85
N ILE A 16 3.39 -15.41 -47.52
CA ILE A 16 3.61 -14.05 -47.00
C ILE A 16 2.69 -13.75 -45.77
N ALA A 17 1.46 -14.27 -45.78
CA ALA A 17 0.55 -14.13 -44.64
C ALA A 17 1.04 -14.90 -43.39
N LEU A 18 1.74 -16.01 -43.56
CA LEU A 18 2.32 -16.80 -42.45
C LEU A 18 3.65 -16.20 -41.94
N ALA A 19 4.38 -15.45 -42.76
CA ALA A 19 5.60 -14.76 -42.34
C ALA A 19 5.34 -13.48 -41.58
N SER A 20 4.11 -12.95 -41.53
CA SER A 20 3.73 -11.77 -40.78
C SER A 20 3.30 -12.04 -39.33
N CYS A 21 3.31 -13.28 -38.87
CA CYS A 21 3.32 -13.60 -37.45
C CYS A 21 4.71 -13.26 -36.88
N GLN A 22 5.03 -11.97 -36.83
CA GLN A 22 6.12 -11.51 -35.99
C GLN A 22 5.74 -11.87 -34.55
N THR A 23 6.44 -12.84 -33.99
CA THR A 23 6.40 -13.06 -32.55
C THR A 23 6.78 -11.73 -31.91
N THR A 24 5.79 -11.05 -31.33
CA THR A 24 6.08 -9.90 -30.46
C THR A 24 7.19 -10.32 -29.51
N PRO A 25 8.26 -9.54 -29.38
CA PRO A 25 9.31 -9.87 -28.41
C PRO A 25 8.65 -10.17 -27.08
N LYS A 26 8.95 -11.33 -26.50
CA LYS A 26 8.43 -11.69 -25.18
C LYS A 26 8.98 -10.65 -24.21
N GLU A 27 8.11 -9.80 -23.67
CA GLU A 27 8.53 -8.77 -22.73
C GLU A 27 9.29 -9.43 -21.56
N ASP A 28 10.45 -8.87 -21.22
CA ASP A 28 11.24 -9.34 -20.08
C ASP A 28 10.73 -8.71 -18.80
N TYR A 29 10.03 -9.50 -18.00
CA TYR A 29 9.52 -9.09 -16.67
C TYR A 29 10.44 -9.47 -15.51
N SER A 30 11.69 -9.89 -15.79
CA SER A 30 12.65 -10.29 -14.76
C SER A 30 12.92 -9.19 -13.71
N TRP A 31 12.84 -7.92 -14.12
CA TRP A 31 12.98 -6.77 -13.26
C TRP A 31 11.86 -6.68 -12.21
N ILE A 32 10.62 -7.12 -12.54
CA ILE A 32 9.50 -7.15 -11.59
C ILE A 32 9.82 -8.13 -10.46
N LYS A 33 10.28 -9.34 -10.82
CA LYS A 33 10.67 -10.33 -9.80
C LYS A 33 11.76 -9.78 -8.89
N LYS A 34 12.82 -9.20 -9.46
CA LYS A 34 13.91 -8.60 -8.67
C LYS A 34 13.42 -7.48 -7.75
N GLY A 35 12.54 -6.60 -8.24
CA GLY A 35 11.94 -5.55 -7.45
C GLY A 35 11.10 -6.11 -6.29
N LEU A 36 10.33 -7.15 -6.54
CA LEU A 36 9.50 -7.82 -5.54
C LEU A 36 10.36 -8.53 -4.47
N ASP A 37 11.43 -9.20 -4.85
CA ASP A 37 12.37 -9.84 -3.92
C ASP A 37 12.97 -8.79 -2.95
N VAL A 38 13.42 -7.64 -3.48
CA VAL A 38 13.94 -6.53 -2.66
C VAL A 38 12.87 -5.95 -1.75
N ALA A 39 11.69 -5.64 -2.28
CA ALA A 39 10.59 -5.07 -1.49
C ALA A 39 10.16 -6.01 -0.37
N SER A 40 10.04 -7.31 -0.65
CA SER A 40 9.68 -8.32 0.35
C SER A 40 10.71 -8.43 1.48
N ALA A 41 12.00 -8.44 1.14
CA ALA A 41 13.08 -8.45 2.13
C ALA A 41 13.04 -7.19 3.02
N GLN A 42 12.83 -6.02 2.43
CA GLN A 42 12.72 -4.76 3.19
C GLN A 42 11.48 -4.70 4.09
N LEU A 43 10.36 -5.26 3.66
CA LEU A 43 9.14 -5.36 4.48
C LEU A 43 9.38 -6.28 5.68
N GLN A 44 10.01 -7.45 5.49
CA GLN A 44 10.35 -8.37 6.58
C GLN A 44 11.26 -7.73 7.60
N LEU A 45 12.36 -7.10 7.16
CA LEU A 45 13.26 -6.36 8.04
C LEU A 45 12.55 -5.24 8.80
N SER A 46 11.60 -4.56 8.13
CA SER A 46 10.79 -3.51 8.77
C SER A 46 9.89 -4.07 9.86
N ALA A 47 9.27 -5.23 9.62
CA ALA A 47 8.44 -5.92 10.60
C ALA A 47 9.26 -6.37 11.81
N GLU A 48 10.43 -6.97 11.59
CA GLU A 48 11.33 -7.41 12.64
C GLU A 48 11.82 -6.25 13.52
N GLU A 49 12.22 -5.14 12.91
CA GLU A 49 12.74 -3.95 13.60
C GLU A 49 11.72 -3.35 14.58
N VAL A 50 10.43 -3.39 14.26
CA VAL A 50 9.38 -2.79 15.09
C VAL A 50 8.56 -3.81 15.87
N SER A 51 8.92 -5.09 15.81
CA SER A 51 8.23 -6.17 16.52
C SER A 51 8.16 -5.90 18.02
N GLY A 52 7.00 -6.14 18.62
CA GLY A 52 6.76 -5.93 20.04
C GLY A 52 6.64 -4.47 20.49
N THR A 53 6.84 -3.49 19.60
CA THR A 53 6.73 -2.06 19.97
C THR A 53 5.28 -1.53 19.98
N GLY A 54 4.34 -2.24 19.36
CA GLY A 54 2.97 -1.77 19.12
C GLY A 54 2.86 -0.62 18.12
N MET A 55 3.96 -0.30 17.43
CA MET A 55 4.05 0.78 16.44
C MET A 55 4.14 0.20 15.02
N LEU A 56 3.83 1.04 14.03
CA LEU A 56 3.90 0.68 12.62
C LEU A 56 4.88 1.58 11.86
N PRO A 57 5.61 1.03 10.88
CA PRO A 57 6.40 1.82 9.96
C PRO A 57 5.53 2.80 9.18
N ARG A 58 5.86 4.08 9.18
CA ARG A 58 5.14 5.14 8.48
C ARG A 58 5.92 5.65 7.26
N SER A 59 7.15 6.04 7.47
CA SER A 59 8.04 6.57 6.43
C SER A 59 9.51 6.47 6.85
N ILE A 60 10.39 6.91 5.99
CA ILE A 60 11.81 7.07 6.31
C ILE A 60 12.10 8.56 6.45
N ARG A 61 12.89 8.95 7.46
CA ARG A 61 13.33 10.34 7.62
C ARG A 61 14.26 10.70 6.48
N THR A 62 13.82 11.63 5.66
CA THR A 62 14.62 12.25 4.60
C THR A 62 15.05 13.64 5.04
N GLY A 63 15.97 14.29 4.30
CA GLY A 63 16.39 15.67 4.59
C GLY A 63 15.25 16.70 4.55
N TYR A 64 14.07 16.31 4.03
CA TYR A 64 12.83 17.09 4.04
C TYR A 64 11.72 16.27 4.72
N ASP A 65 11.57 16.43 6.03
CA ASP A 65 10.43 15.90 6.76
C ASP A 65 9.38 17.01 6.92
N MET A 66 8.51 17.18 5.91
CA MET A 66 7.47 18.22 5.92
C MET A 66 6.50 18.08 7.09
N ASP A 67 6.16 16.86 7.50
CA ASP A 67 5.28 16.65 8.65
C ASP A 67 5.93 17.07 9.96
N PHE A 68 7.24 16.86 10.10
CA PHE A 68 7.99 17.34 11.24
C PHE A 68 8.04 18.87 11.26
N LEU A 69 8.30 19.48 10.12
CA LEU A 69 8.34 20.93 9.93
C LEU A 69 6.98 21.57 10.25
N CYS A 70 5.88 21.04 9.72
CA CYS A 70 4.54 21.56 9.98
C CYS A 70 4.17 21.47 11.47
N ARG A 71 4.42 20.32 12.11
CA ARG A 71 4.12 20.17 13.55
C ARG A 71 4.99 21.03 14.45
N GLN A 72 6.22 21.33 14.08
CA GLN A 72 7.06 22.28 14.80
C GLN A 72 6.54 23.72 14.65
N LEU A 73 6.16 24.10 13.42
CA LEU A 73 5.54 25.40 13.16
C LEU A 73 4.27 25.62 13.98
N GLU A 74 3.39 24.61 14.04
CA GLU A 74 2.14 24.66 14.82
C GLU A 74 2.40 24.72 16.33
N ARG A 75 3.35 23.92 16.83
CA ARG A 75 3.62 23.81 18.27
C ARG A 75 4.32 25.02 18.84
N ASP A 76 5.31 25.53 18.12
CA ASP A 76 6.28 26.49 18.65
C ASP A 76 6.08 27.88 18.05
N SER A 77 5.01 28.11 17.26
CA SER A 77 4.76 29.36 16.53
C SER A 77 5.99 29.83 15.73
N LEU A 78 6.76 28.87 15.20
CA LEU A 78 7.99 29.13 14.48
C LEU A 78 7.71 29.65 13.07
N THR A 79 8.58 30.50 12.57
CA THR A 79 8.53 30.97 11.18
C THR A 79 9.07 29.88 10.23
N PHE A 80 8.70 29.96 8.95
CA PHE A 80 9.24 29.08 7.92
C PHE A 80 10.79 29.04 7.90
N LYS A 81 11.41 30.15 8.27
CA LYS A 81 12.87 30.28 8.37
C LYS A 81 13.46 29.45 9.54
N ASP A 82 12.74 29.35 10.64
CA ASP A 82 13.13 28.55 11.79
C ASP A 82 12.88 27.07 11.52
N SER A 83 11.84 26.71 10.75
CA SER A 83 11.56 25.35 10.35
C SER A 83 12.67 24.76 9.44
N LEU A 84 13.29 25.56 8.60
CA LEU A 84 14.45 25.14 7.81
C LEU A 84 15.68 24.81 8.66
N ARG A 85 15.78 25.37 9.88
CA ARG A 85 16.87 25.09 10.84
C ARG A 85 16.60 23.82 11.65
N ALA A 86 15.35 23.40 11.77
CA ALA A 86 14.94 22.21 12.52
C ALA A 86 15.03 20.92 11.65
N GLN A 87 15.95 20.86 10.70
CA GLN A 87 16.16 19.68 9.85
C GLN A 87 16.64 18.49 10.71
N PRO A 88 16.24 17.26 10.32
CA PRO A 88 16.72 16.08 11.01
C PRO A 88 18.26 16.05 11.03
N THR A 89 18.85 15.67 12.15
CA THR A 89 20.29 15.48 12.25
C THR A 89 20.75 14.36 11.33
N ALA A 90 22.04 14.33 10.98
CA ALA A 90 22.60 13.24 10.18
C ALA A 90 22.32 11.85 10.78
N GLU A 91 22.25 11.74 12.11
CA GLU A 91 21.88 10.50 12.82
C GLU A 91 20.41 10.10 12.66
N GLN A 92 19.55 11.04 12.36
CA GLN A 92 18.11 10.82 12.15
C GLN A 92 17.77 10.49 10.70
N LEU A 93 18.65 10.88 9.75
CA LEU A 93 18.48 10.58 8.33
C LEU A 93 18.49 9.08 8.07
N GLY A 94 17.58 8.62 7.25
CA GLY A 94 17.45 7.20 6.91
C GLY A 94 16.77 6.35 7.98
N LYS A 95 16.55 6.86 9.21
CA LYS A 95 15.80 6.14 10.24
C LYS A 95 14.30 6.14 9.93
N ARG A 96 13.63 5.07 10.34
CA ARG A 96 12.17 4.97 10.17
C ARG A 96 11.45 5.96 11.09
N ARG A 97 10.42 6.54 10.55
CA ARG A 97 9.37 7.17 11.35
C ARG A 97 8.32 6.11 11.63
N LEU A 98 7.93 6.02 12.89
CA LEU A 98 6.87 5.12 13.31
C LEU A 98 5.60 5.93 13.58
N CYS A 99 4.46 5.26 13.47
CA CYS A 99 3.17 5.78 13.87
C CYS A 99 2.46 4.80 14.80
N ASN A 100 1.50 5.31 15.58
CA ASN A 100 0.59 4.45 16.31
C ASN A 100 -0.58 3.99 15.42
N VAL A 101 -1.43 3.14 15.95
CA VAL A 101 -2.56 2.55 15.22
C VAL A 101 -3.62 3.56 14.77
N TYR A 102 -3.67 4.75 15.39
CA TYR A 102 -4.63 5.81 15.07
C TYR A 102 -4.14 6.82 14.03
N ASP A 103 -2.92 6.67 13.52
CA ASP A 103 -2.43 7.43 12.37
C ASP A 103 -3.16 6.96 11.10
N TRP A 104 -3.58 7.89 10.24
CA TRP A 104 -4.31 7.57 9.03
C TRP A 104 -3.56 6.65 8.06
N THR A 105 -2.22 6.60 8.17
CA THR A 105 -1.37 5.73 7.34
C THR A 105 -1.19 4.33 7.92
N SER A 106 -1.72 4.04 9.11
CA SER A 106 -1.43 2.80 9.86
C SER A 106 -1.79 1.52 9.11
N GLY A 107 -2.78 1.53 8.23
CA GLY A 107 -3.18 0.37 7.43
C GLY A 107 -2.26 0.04 6.26
N PHE A 108 -1.38 0.95 5.84
CA PHE A 108 -0.57 0.74 4.63
C PHE A 108 0.55 -0.27 4.82
N PHE A 109 1.17 -0.31 6.00
CA PHE A 109 2.22 -1.28 6.26
C PHE A 109 1.70 -2.73 6.25
N PRO A 110 0.67 -3.10 7.03
CA PRO A 110 0.07 -4.44 6.94
C PRO A 110 -0.50 -4.71 5.54
N GLY A 111 -1.08 -3.73 4.87
CA GLY A 111 -1.53 -3.86 3.48
C GLY A 111 -0.40 -4.25 2.53
N SER A 112 0.78 -3.64 2.68
CA SER A 112 1.96 -3.96 1.87
C SER A 112 2.47 -5.37 2.15
N LEU A 113 2.42 -5.84 3.40
CA LEU A 113 2.76 -7.23 3.76
C LEU A 113 1.80 -8.24 3.11
N TRP A 114 0.50 -7.94 3.08
CA TRP A 114 -0.51 -8.77 2.40
C TRP A 114 -0.25 -8.86 0.90
N TYR A 115 0.03 -7.74 0.22
CA TYR A 115 0.37 -7.76 -1.20
C TYR A 115 1.67 -8.52 -1.49
N ALA A 116 2.70 -8.34 -0.65
CA ALA A 116 3.93 -9.09 -0.79
C ALA A 116 3.71 -10.60 -0.60
N TYR A 117 2.87 -11.02 0.36
CA TYR A 117 2.44 -12.41 0.51
C TYR A 117 1.71 -12.91 -0.75
N GLU A 118 0.72 -12.19 -1.25
CA GLU A 118 -0.05 -12.57 -2.44
C GLU A 118 0.85 -12.82 -3.66
N LEU A 119 1.86 -11.95 -3.84
CA LEU A 119 2.74 -12.00 -5.00
C LEU A 119 3.88 -13.03 -4.87
N THR A 120 4.24 -13.42 -3.66
CA THR A 120 5.40 -14.32 -3.41
C THR A 120 5.02 -15.68 -2.86
N GLY A 121 3.85 -15.81 -2.22
CA GLY A 121 3.48 -17.01 -1.46
C GLY A 121 4.30 -17.23 -0.17
N ASN A 122 5.02 -16.22 0.31
CA ASN A 122 5.92 -16.35 1.47
C ASN A 122 5.12 -16.31 2.79
N ASP A 123 5.08 -17.43 3.50
CA ASP A 123 4.33 -17.59 4.76
C ASP A 123 4.83 -16.69 5.90
N THR A 124 6.10 -16.28 5.89
CA THR A 124 6.63 -15.31 6.87
C THR A 124 5.95 -13.97 6.68
N LEU A 125 5.78 -13.50 5.43
CA LEU A 125 5.05 -12.27 5.12
C LEU A 125 3.57 -12.37 5.53
N LYS A 126 2.95 -13.55 5.34
CA LYS A 126 1.58 -13.81 5.80
C LYS A 126 1.45 -13.67 7.31
N THR A 127 2.36 -14.30 8.05
CA THR A 127 2.38 -14.25 9.51
C THR A 127 2.53 -12.82 10.01
N GLN A 128 3.47 -12.08 9.44
CA GLN A 128 3.68 -10.66 9.76
C GLN A 128 2.46 -9.81 9.36
N ALA A 129 1.85 -10.07 8.20
CA ALA A 129 0.65 -9.36 7.77
C ALA A 129 -0.52 -9.56 8.76
N ILE A 130 -0.73 -10.77 9.26
CA ILE A 130 -1.73 -11.08 10.29
C ILE A 130 -1.42 -10.33 11.59
N GLU A 131 -0.17 -10.40 12.06
CA GLU A 131 0.28 -9.73 13.30
C GLU A 131 -0.01 -8.23 13.24
N TYR A 132 0.48 -7.55 12.20
CA TYR A 132 0.33 -6.09 12.06
C TYR A 132 -1.10 -5.66 11.72
N THR A 133 -1.90 -6.50 11.05
CA THR A 133 -3.34 -6.26 10.89
C THR A 133 -4.05 -6.31 12.24
N ASN A 134 -3.72 -7.29 13.10
CA ASN A 134 -4.34 -7.43 14.41
C ASN A 134 -4.04 -6.26 15.36
N LEU A 135 -2.90 -5.57 15.22
CA LEU A 135 -2.62 -4.34 15.96
C LEU A 135 -3.68 -3.26 15.72
N LEU A 136 -4.28 -3.23 14.53
CA LEU A 136 -5.32 -2.24 14.16
C LEU A 136 -6.72 -2.58 14.70
N ASN A 137 -6.89 -3.67 15.43
CA ASN A 137 -8.19 -4.05 15.98
C ASN A 137 -8.90 -2.94 16.78
N PRO A 138 -8.22 -2.11 17.60
CA PRO A 138 -8.87 -1.00 18.29
C PRO A 138 -9.44 0.09 17.39
N VAL A 139 -8.96 0.20 16.14
CA VAL A 139 -9.37 1.24 15.18
C VAL A 139 -10.86 1.11 14.83
N ARG A 140 -11.44 -0.09 14.89
CA ARG A 140 -12.87 -0.31 14.64
C ARG A 140 -13.78 0.55 15.53
N TYR A 141 -13.31 0.99 16.70
CA TYR A 141 -14.05 1.87 17.61
C TYR A 141 -13.67 3.35 17.48
N TYR A 142 -12.69 3.67 16.64
CA TYR A 142 -12.19 5.03 16.49
C TYR A 142 -13.12 5.88 15.63
N LYS A 143 -13.56 7.04 16.16
CA LYS A 143 -14.52 7.95 15.52
C LYS A 143 -13.90 9.28 15.08
N GLY A 144 -12.63 9.52 15.40
CA GLY A 144 -11.96 10.80 15.24
C GLY A 144 -11.44 11.11 13.84
N THR A 145 -11.71 10.25 12.84
CA THR A 145 -11.20 10.46 11.47
C THR A 145 -12.17 9.95 10.41
N HIS A 146 -12.07 10.50 9.22
CA HIS A 146 -12.70 9.96 8.01
C HIS A 146 -11.82 8.93 7.27
N ASP A 147 -10.56 8.77 7.70
CA ASP A 147 -9.57 7.90 7.03
C ASP A 147 -9.66 6.42 7.45
N LEU A 148 -10.75 6.01 8.10
CA LEU A 148 -10.95 4.62 8.54
C LEU A 148 -10.79 3.60 7.41
N GLY A 149 -11.13 3.99 6.18
CA GLY A 149 -10.91 3.16 4.99
C GLY A 149 -9.44 2.89 4.73
N PHE A 150 -8.56 3.87 4.88
CA PHE A 150 -7.10 3.68 4.72
C PHE A 150 -6.53 2.81 5.85
N MET A 151 -7.02 2.99 7.06
CA MET A 151 -6.53 2.26 8.22
C MET A 151 -6.99 0.79 8.19
N VAL A 152 -8.27 0.53 7.93
CA VAL A 152 -8.86 -0.80 8.06
C VAL A 152 -9.01 -1.52 6.72
N ASN A 153 -9.45 -0.86 5.65
CA ASN A 153 -9.63 -1.58 4.38
C ASN A 153 -8.29 -1.93 3.71
N CYS A 154 -7.24 -1.13 3.87
CA CYS A 154 -5.90 -1.51 3.38
C CYS A 154 -5.32 -2.71 4.14
N SER A 155 -5.67 -2.91 5.42
CA SER A 155 -5.20 -4.02 6.26
C SER A 155 -6.20 -5.17 6.30
N TYR A 156 -7.29 -5.02 7.03
CA TYR A 156 -8.34 -6.04 7.18
C TYR A 156 -9.04 -6.39 5.86
N GLY A 157 -9.19 -5.45 4.93
CA GLY A 157 -9.76 -5.74 3.61
C GLY A 157 -8.90 -6.69 2.78
N ASN A 158 -7.57 -6.57 2.87
CA ASN A 158 -6.67 -7.55 2.26
C ASN A 158 -6.66 -8.88 3.03
N ALA A 159 -6.76 -8.84 4.37
CA ALA A 159 -6.91 -10.04 5.18
C ALA A 159 -8.18 -10.81 4.84
N GLU A 160 -9.32 -10.13 4.67
CA GLU A 160 -10.60 -10.75 4.26
C GLU A 160 -10.48 -11.46 2.91
N ARG A 161 -9.78 -10.84 1.97
CA ARG A 161 -9.60 -11.40 0.63
C ARG A 161 -8.66 -12.62 0.61
N LEU A 162 -7.61 -12.63 1.44
CA LEU A 162 -6.52 -13.63 1.38
C LEU A 162 -6.56 -14.66 2.50
N SER A 163 -7.23 -14.37 3.61
CA SER A 163 -7.31 -15.25 4.79
C SER A 163 -8.56 -14.93 5.63
N PRO A 164 -9.77 -15.06 5.03
CA PRO A 164 -11.02 -14.62 5.65
C PRO A 164 -11.33 -15.37 6.94
N ASN A 165 -11.96 -14.67 7.89
CA ASN A 165 -12.60 -15.25 9.07
C ASN A 165 -13.65 -14.28 9.65
N ASP A 166 -14.50 -14.81 10.55
CA ASP A 166 -15.62 -14.04 11.14
C ASP A 166 -15.17 -12.79 11.89
N THR A 167 -14.00 -12.82 12.54
CA THR A 167 -13.45 -11.66 13.26
C THR A 167 -13.08 -10.54 12.31
N ILE A 168 -12.46 -10.85 11.17
CA ILE A 168 -12.11 -9.88 10.13
C ILE A 168 -13.37 -9.20 9.60
N ALA A 169 -14.39 -9.99 9.23
CA ALA A 169 -15.66 -9.48 8.73
C ALA A 169 -16.37 -8.56 9.76
N ALA A 170 -16.31 -8.92 11.06
CA ALA A 170 -16.86 -8.11 12.13
C ALA A 170 -16.15 -6.76 12.27
N VAL A 171 -14.80 -6.77 12.28
CA VAL A 171 -13.99 -5.53 12.36
C VAL A 171 -14.30 -4.58 11.20
N MET A 172 -14.37 -5.10 9.99
CA MET A 172 -14.68 -4.30 8.80
C MET A 172 -16.08 -3.67 8.88
N ARG A 173 -17.08 -4.44 9.32
CA ARG A 173 -18.45 -3.95 9.47
C ARG A 173 -18.56 -2.86 10.53
N GLU A 174 -18.01 -3.09 11.74
CA GLU A 174 -18.03 -2.11 12.82
C GLU A 174 -17.30 -0.81 12.43
N THR A 175 -16.19 -0.92 11.67
CA THR A 175 -15.48 0.25 11.16
C THR A 175 -16.31 1.02 10.14
N ALA A 176 -17.01 0.33 9.23
CA ALA A 176 -17.89 0.95 8.27
C ALA A 176 -19.06 1.65 8.96
N ASP A 177 -19.66 1.04 9.99
CA ASP A 177 -20.75 1.64 10.78
C ASP A 177 -20.26 2.91 11.50
N ASN A 178 -19.04 2.92 12.04
CA ASN A 178 -18.45 4.12 12.65
C ASN A 178 -18.24 5.24 11.63
N LEU A 179 -17.81 4.92 10.41
CA LEU A 179 -17.66 5.90 9.34
C LEU A 179 -19.02 6.45 8.89
N CYS A 180 -20.04 5.59 8.79
CA CYS A 180 -21.43 6.00 8.52
C CYS A 180 -21.96 6.95 9.58
N GLY A 181 -21.55 6.84 10.84
CA GLY A 181 -21.89 7.78 11.90
C GLY A 181 -21.41 9.22 11.68
N ARG A 182 -20.52 9.45 10.70
CA ARG A 182 -20.10 10.80 10.26
C ARG A 182 -20.98 11.37 9.14
N PHE A 183 -21.99 10.64 8.69
CA PHE A 183 -22.92 11.09 7.67
C PHE A 183 -23.83 12.19 8.21
N ASN A 184 -24.04 13.22 7.41
CA ASN A 184 -24.93 14.32 7.70
C ASN A 184 -26.08 14.33 6.69
N ASP A 185 -27.30 14.00 7.16
CA ASP A 185 -28.49 13.89 6.31
C ASP A 185 -28.87 15.22 5.65
N SER A 186 -28.60 16.36 6.32
CA SER A 186 -28.98 17.68 5.82
C SER A 186 -28.20 18.09 4.56
N ILE A 187 -26.99 17.57 4.39
CA ILE A 187 -26.13 17.88 3.24
C ILE A 187 -25.83 16.65 2.39
N GLY A 188 -26.28 15.46 2.81
CA GLY A 188 -26.08 14.20 2.07
C GLY A 188 -24.62 13.77 1.94
N ALA A 189 -23.76 14.08 2.93
CA ALA A 189 -22.33 13.82 2.85
C ALA A 189 -21.74 13.31 4.17
N ILE A 190 -20.64 12.57 4.09
CA ILE A 190 -19.83 12.18 5.24
C ILE A 190 -18.84 13.31 5.57
N ARG A 191 -18.82 13.75 6.83
CA ARG A 191 -17.90 14.79 7.29
C ARG A 191 -16.47 14.32 7.22
N SER A 192 -15.60 15.12 6.61
CA SER A 192 -14.18 14.82 6.41
C SER A 192 -13.38 15.03 7.70
N TRP A 193 -13.05 16.27 8.06
CA TRP A 193 -12.31 16.62 9.28
C TRP A 193 -13.22 17.21 10.34
N ASP A 194 -12.70 17.31 11.59
CA ASP A 194 -13.44 17.81 12.75
C ASP A 194 -13.10 19.27 13.10
N PHE A 195 -12.40 19.99 12.23
CA PHE A 195 -12.04 21.41 12.35
C PHE A 195 -12.59 22.23 11.20
#